data_91149992bbcd324507bca905ee2521b8
#
_entry.id   91149992bbcd324507bca905ee2521b8
#
_cell.length_a   1.000
_cell.length_b   1.000
_cell.length_c   1.000
_cell.angle_alpha   90.00
_cell.angle_beta   90.00
_cell.angle_gamma   90.00
#
_symmetry.space_group_name_H-M   'P 1'
#
loop_
_entity.id
_entity.type
_entity.pdbx_description
1 polymer ?
#
loop_
_entity_poly.entity_id
_entity_poly.type
_entity_poly.pdbx_seq_one_letter_code
_entity_poly.pdbx_strand_id
1 'polypeptide(L)'
;MSAIKVDAASHSYDVFVDEFTLDQLGEVCRGVSGGDACCIVSDSNVAPLYLSRAEASLEAAGYTVSSFVFEAGEQSKTLHTYAQAQQAFAHAGLTRSSLVVALGGGVVGDLAGFAAATYMRGIRCVQVPTSLLACVDSSVGGKTAVDLPEGKNLVGAFFQPDAVLIDTSLLATLPEHFLIDGCGEVLKYGVIFDKELFAQLEACAASDMRLPDVIGRCVELKRDVVVADEKEAGARQLLNFGHTLGHAVEKLSNFTVTHGFAVACGMVLVAKASVARGWLSAADAMRIESTVRAWGLLAETEEPASVIYEAALADKKRHGSTMNVVVASEIGMSRIETLTLDDFRAFVHDACV
;
A
#
# COMPACT_ATOMS: atom_id res chain seq x y z
N MET A 1 -11.53 -18.61 8.46
CA MET A 1 -11.06 -17.25 8.10
C MET A 1 -12.18 -16.24 8.36
N SER A 2 -11.89 -15.12 9.00
CA SER A 2 -12.81 -13.98 9.01
C SER A 2 -12.70 -13.24 7.68
N ALA A 3 -13.83 -12.79 7.13
CA ALA A 3 -13.87 -12.06 5.87
C ALA A 3 -14.28 -10.61 6.12
N ILE A 4 -13.50 -9.67 5.60
CA ILE A 4 -13.81 -8.25 5.59
C ILE A 4 -14.33 -7.91 4.20
N LYS A 5 -15.62 -7.59 4.10
CA LYS A 5 -16.22 -7.26 2.81
C LYS A 5 -15.89 -5.84 2.38
N VAL A 6 -15.50 -5.67 1.12
CA VAL A 6 -15.24 -4.39 0.46
C VAL A 6 -16.29 -4.21 -0.63
N ASP A 7 -17.27 -3.34 -0.41
CA ASP A 7 -18.34 -3.03 -1.37
C ASP A 7 -18.00 -1.73 -2.11
N ALA A 8 -16.93 -1.75 -2.94
CA ALA A 8 -16.58 -0.59 -3.76
C ALA A 8 -17.60 -0.39 -4.90
N ALA A 9 -17.72 0.84 -5.39
CA ALA A 9 -18.75 1.19 -6.38
C ALA A 9 -18.64 0.38 -7.67
N SER A 10 -17.43 0.01 -8.09
CA SER A 10 -17.21 -0.75 -9.34
C SER A 10 -17.24 -2.26 -9.13
N HIS A 11 -16.91 -2.78 -7.96
CA HIS A 11 -16.81 -4.21 -7.69
C HIS A 11 -16.80 -4.49 -6.18
N SER A 12 -17.46 -5.60 -5.77
CA SER A 12 -17.44 -6.10 -4.39
C SER A 12 -16.58 -7.33 -4.28
N TYR A 13 -15.79 -7.42 -3.20
CA TYR A 13 -14.90 -8.56 -2.93
C TYR A 13 -14.67 -8.76 -1.44
N ASP A 14 -14.13 -9.91 -1.08
CA ASP A 14 -13.78 -10.25 0.29
C ASP A 14 -12.27 -10.21 0.51
N VAL A 15 -11.86 -9.68 1.67
CA VAL A 15 -10.48 -9.73 2.17
C VAL A 15 -10.47 -10.71 3.34
N PHE A 16 -9.73 -11.79 3.18
CA PHE A 16 -9.53 -12.82 4.21
C PHE A 16 -8.23 -12.53 4.96
N VAL A 17 -8.30 -12.45 6.29
CA VAL A 17 -7.13 -12.20 7.15
C VAL A 17 -7.07 -13.30 8.20
N ASP A 18 -6.00 -14.12 8.17
CA ASP A 18 -5.76 -15.16 9.17
C ASP A 18 -4.31 -15.68 9.08
N GLU A 19 -3.93 -16.65 9.88
CA GLU A 19 -2.65 -17.34 9.81
C GLU A 19 -2.77 -18.68 9.05
N PHE A 20 -1.69 -19.07 8.38
CA PHE A 20 -1.57 -20.38 7.70
C PHE A 20 -2.69 -20.67 6.67
N THR A 21 -3.10 -19.63 5.94
CA THR A 21 -4.23 -19.71 5.00
C THR A 21 -3.81 -19.91 3.54
N LEU A 22 -2.52 -19.82 3.21
CA LEU A 22 -2.04 -19.96 1.82
C LEU A 22 -2.47 -21.30 1.19
N ASP A 23 -2.58 -22.37 1.98
CA ASP A 23 -3.03 -23.68 1.51
C ASP A 23 -4.53 -23.71 1.12
N GLN A 24 -5.29 -22.66 1.49
CA GLN A 24 -6.71 -22.47 1.12
C GLN A 24 -6.86 -21.58 -0.13
N LEU A 25 -5.76 -21.14 -0.74
CA LEU A 25 -5.77 -20.27 -1.93
C LEU A 25 -6.65 -20.82 -3.06
N GLY A 26 -6.53 -22.13 -3.33
CA GLY A 26 -7.33 -22.80 -4.34
C GLY A 26 -8.83 -22.71 -4.09
N GLU A 27 -9.28 -22.88 -2.85
CA GLU A 27 -10.69 -22.72 -2.46
C GLU A 27 -11.17 -21.29 -2.65
N VAL A 28 -10.40 -20.30 -2.19
CA VAL A 28 -10.70 -18.87 -2.38
C VAL A 28 -10.83 -18.55 -3.88
N CYS A 29 -9.88 -19.02 -4.69
CA CYS A 29 -9.90 -18.80 -6.14
C CYS A 29 -11.12 -19.44 -6.80
N ARG A 30 -11.56 -20.63 -6.38
CA ARG A 30 -12.80 -21.27 -6.88
C ARG A 30 -14.05 -20.51 -6.49
N GLY A 31 -14.03 -19.83 -5.35
CA GLY A 31 -15.13 -18.94 -4.94
C GLY A 31 -15.36 -17.75 -5.90
N VAL A 32 -14.32 -17.32 -6.60
CA VAL A 32 -14.38 -16.12 -7.48
C VAL A 32 -14.22 -16.41 -8.96
N SER A 33 -13.74 -17.61 -9.36
CA SER A 33 -13.54 -17.96 -10.77
C SER A 33 -13.95 -19.40 -11.07
N GLY A 34 -14.78 -19.55 -12.10
CA GLY A 34 -15.14 -20.86 -12.67
C GLY A 34 -14.20 -21.36 -13.78
N GLY A 35 -13.13 -20.62 -14.09
CA GLY A 35 -12.16 -21.01 -15.11
C GLY A 35 -11.22 -22.13 -14.65
N ASP A 36 -10.58 -22.82 -15.59
CA ASP A 36 -9.71 -23.97 -15.31
C ASP A 36 -8.21 -23.65 -15.38
N ALA A 37 -7.85 -22.43 -15.79
CA ALA A 37 -6.46 -21.99 -15.91
C ALA A 37 -6.19 -20.75 -15.06
N CYS A 38 -5.02 -20.72 -14.43
CA CYS A 38 -4.53 -19.56 -13.71
C CYS A 38 -3.04 -19.32 -13.95
N CYS A 39 -2.60 -18.08 -13.74
CA CYS A 39 -1.19 -17.73 -13.72
C CYS A 39 -0.85 -17.01 -12.41
N ILE A 40 0.15 -17.55 -11.70
CA ILE A 40 0.74 -16.89 -10.53
C ILE A 40 1.80 -15.93 -11.03
N VAL A 41 1.65 -14.66 -10.65
CA VAL A 41 2.68 -13.63 -10.85
C VAL A 41 3.40 -13.44 -9.52
N SER A 42 4.74 -13.54 -9.53
CA SER A 42 5.55 -13.39 -8.33
C SER A 42 6.90 -12.76 -8.68
N ASP A 43 7.72 -12.51 -7.67
CA ASP A 43 9.09 -12.02 -7.85
C ASP A 43 10.15 -13.00 -7.37
N SER A 44 11.42 -12.70 -7.69
CA SER A 44 12.58 -13.56 -7.37
C SER A 44 12.84 -13.75 -5.88
N ASN A 45 12.30 -12.91 -5.00
CA ASN A 45 12.40 -13.07 -3.54
C ASN A 45 11.31 -13.95 -2.97
N VAL A 46 10.08 -13.82 -3.45
CA VAL A 46 8.89 -14.47 -2.91
C VAL A 46 8.69 -15.86 -3.51
N ALA A 47 8.94 -16.03 -4.81
CA ALA A 47 8.71 -17.30 -5.50
C ALA A 47 9.45 -18.50 -4.86
N PRO A 48 10.75 -18.41 -4.49
CA PRO A 48 11.46 -19.52 -3.83
C PRO A 48 10.84 -19.94 -2.50
N LEU A 49 10.12 -19.06 -1.84
CA LEU A 49 9.53 -19.30 -0.52
C LEU A 49 8.12 -19.93 -0.60
N TYR A 50 7.31 -19.46 -1.54
CA TYR A 50 5.86 -19.70 -1.49
C TYR A 50 5.24 -20.21 -2.78
N LEU A 51 5.92 -20.10 -3.94
CA LEU A 51 5.32 -20.45 -5.24
C LEU A 51 4.81 -21.88 -5.25
N SER A 52 5.63 -22.85 -4.84
CA SER A 52 5.25 -24.27 -4.87
C SER A 52 4.05 -24.62 -3.96
N ARG A 53 3.90 -23.91 -2.81
CA ARG A 53 2.71 -24.07 -1.96
C ARG A 53 1.47 -23.52 -2.63
N ALA A 54 1.57 -22.34 -3.25
CA ALA A 54 0.46 -21.72 -3.97
C ALA A 54 0.04 -22.58 -5.19
N GLU A 55 1.01 -23.08 -5.96
CA GLU A 55 0.76 -24.01 -7.08
C GLU A 55 0.02 -25.26 -6.61
N ALA A 56 0.52 -25.93 -5.58
CA ALA A 56 -0.11 -27.13 -5.03
C ALA A 56 -1.56 -26.89 -4.57
N SER A 57 -1.84 -25.76 -3.92
CA SER A 57 -3.18 -25.38 -3.48
C SER A 57 -4.13 -25.20 -4.67
N LEU A 58 -3.68 -24.51 -5.72
CA LEU A 58 -4.46 -24.26 -6.93
C LEU A 58 -4.68 -25.53 -7.75
N GLU A 59 -3.66 -26.37 -7.90
CA GLU A 59 -3.76 -27.68 -8.59
C GLU A 59 -4.73 -28.63 -7.87
N ALA A 60 -4.68 -28.66 -6.53
CA ALA A 60 -5.63 -29.45 -5.73
C ALA A 60 -7.08 -28.98 -5.92
N ALA A 61 -7.28 -27.68 -6.20
CA ALA A 61 -8.57 -27.10 -6.55
C ALA A 61 -8.94 -27.30 -8.04
N GLY A 62 -8.11 -27.98 -8.83
CA GLY A 62 -8.37 -28.34 -10.23
C GLY A 62 -8.00 -27.28 -11.25
N TYR A 63 -7.10 -26.34 -10.91
CA TYR A 63 -6.55 -25.39 -11.89
C TYR A 63 -5.37 -26.00 -12.66
N THR A 64 -5.24 -25.67 -13.94
CA THR A 64 -3.99 -25.74 -14.68
C THR A 64 -3.19 -24.51 -14.35
N VAL A 65 -2.09 -24.67 -13.62
CA VAL A 65 -1.29 -23.57 -13.09
C VAL A 65 -0.10 -23.26 -13.99
N SER A 66 0.14 -22.01 -14.24
CA SER A 66 1.36 -21.46 -14.81
C SER A 66 1.90 -20.35 -13.90
N SER A 67 3.16 -19.99 -14.07
CA SER A 67 3.75 -18.91 -13.27
C SER A 67 4.59 -17.96 -14.14
N PHE A 68 4.62 -16.69 -13.73
CA PHE A 68 5.50 -15.66 -14.26
C PHE A 68 6.25 -15.02 -13.09
N VAL A 69 7.57 -15.22 -13.05
CA VAL A 69 8.45 -14.69 -11.99
C VAL A 69 9.40 -13.67 -12.62
N PHE A 70 9.44 -12.47 -12.02
CA PHE A 70 10.33 -11.40 -12.46
C PHE A 70 11.30 -11.00 -11.33
N GLU A 71 12.32 -10.20 -11.65
CA GLU A 71 13.32 -9.74 -10.67
C GLU A 71 12.68 -8.84 -9.64
N ALA A 72 12.91 -9.09 -8.33
CA ALA A 72 12.34 -8.32 -7.25
C ALA A 72 12.82 -6.87 -7.23
N GLY A 73 11.96 -5.97 -6.77
CA GLY A 73 12.27 -4.55 -6.56
C GLY A 73 11.48 -3.61 -7.47
N GLU A 74 11.37 -2.35 -7.03
CA GLU A 74 10.62 -1.30 -7.73
C GLU A 74 11.13 -1.06 -9.15
N GLN A 75 12.43 -1.23 -9.40
CA GLN A 75 13.02 -1.09 -10.74
C GLN A 75 12.43 -2.04 -11.78
N SER A 76 11.78 -3.11 -11.35
CA SER A 76 11.09 -4.09 -12.21
C SER A 76 9.64 -3.72 -12.52
N LYS A 77 9.07 -2.70 -11.85
CA LYS A 77 7.70 -2.24 -12.02
C LYS A 77 7.54 -1.37 -13.27
N THR A 78 7.81 -1.93 -14.45
CA THR A 78 7.95 -1.21 -15.72
C THR A 78 6.97 -1.69 -16.77
N LEU A 79 6.78 -0.88 -17.83
CA LEU A 79 6.06 -1.30 -19.05
C LEU A 79 6.71 -2.53 -19.72
N HIS A 80 8.01 -2.71 -19.58
CA HIS A 80 8.69 -3.88 -20.14
C HIS A 80 8.28 -5.16 -19.42
N THR A 81 8.35 -5.19 -18.09
CA THR A 81 7.94 -6.34 -17.28
C THR A 81 6.44 -6.61 -17.41
N TYR A 82 5.62 -5.56 -17.49
CA TYR A 82 4.20 -5.67 -17.79
C TYR A 82 3.97 -6.35 -19.15
N ALA A 83 4.69 -5.98 -20.20
CA ALA A 83 4.57 -6.62 -21.51
C ALA A 83 4.99 -8.11 -21.47
N GLN A 84 6.01 -8.45 -20.69
CA GLN A 84 6.41 -9.84 -20.45
C GLN A 84 5.31 -10.64 -19.73
N ALA A 85 4.65 -10.05 -18.71
CA ALA A 85 3.51 -10.69 -18.04
C ALA A 85 2.35 -10.97 -19.02
N GLN A 86 2.02 -10.01 -19.90
CA GLN A 86 0.99 -10.20 -20.94
C GLN A 86 1.33 -11.35 -21.90
N GLN A 87 2.61 -11.45 -22.29
CA GLN A 87 3.11 -12.56 -23.14
C GLN A 87 3.03 -13.90 -22.41
N ALA A 88 3.41 -13.93 -21.12
CA ALA A 88 3.30 -15.13 -20.29
C ALA A 88 1.85 -15.63 -20.19
N PHE A 89 0.88 -14.73 -19.97
CA PHE A 89 -0.55 -15.07 -19.95
C PHE A 89 -1.02 -15.66 -21.30
N ALA A 90 -0.57 -15.08 -22.40
CA ALA A 90 -0.91 -15.57 -23.73
C ALA A 90 -0.29 -16.96 -24.02
N HIS A 91 0.98 -17.17 -23.66
CA HIS A 91 1.66 -18.45 -23.82
C HIS A 91 1.05 -19.54 -22.92
N ALA A 92 0.59 -19.20 -21.72
CA ALA A 92 -0.13 -20.09 -20.83
C ALA A 92 -1.58 -20.38 -21.30
N GLY A 93 -2.04 -19.77 -22.39
CA GLY A 93 -3.37 -19.97 -22.94
C GLY A 93 -4.48 -19.41 -22.05
N LEU A 94 -4.22 -18.38 -21.25
CA LEU A 94 -5.26 -17.79 -20.41
C LEU A 94 -6.38 -17.20 -21.27
N THR A 95 -7.61 -17.37 -20.79
CA THR A 95 -8.85 -16.89 -21.44
C THR A 95 -9.55 -15.86 -20.54
N ARG A 96 -10.69 -15.33 -20.98
CA ARG A 96 -11.50 -14.38 -20.19
C ARG A 96 -12.02 -14.96 -18.86
N SER A 97 -12.14 -16.27 -18.75
CA SER A 97 -12.56 -16.96 -17.52
C SER A 97 -11.38 -17.34 -16.62
N SER A 98 -10.15 -17.14 -17.07
CA SER A 98 -8.94 -17.46 -16.31
C SER A 98 -8.69 -16.45 -15.20
N LEU A 99 -7.73 -16.79 -14.33
CA LEU A 99 -7.41 -16.05 -13.11
C LEU A 99 -5.93 -15.69 -13.06
N VAL A 100 -5.61 -14.51 -12.59
CA VAL A 100 -4.26 -14.10 -12.16
C VAL A 100 -4.21 -14.12 -10.64
N VAL A 101 -3.16 -14.71 -10.08
CA VAL A 101 -2.84 -14.66 -8.66
C VAL A 101 -1.59 -13.80 -8.48
N ALA A 102 -1.69 -12.69 -7.77
CA ALA A 102 -0.56 -11.82 -7.44
C ALA A 102 0.03 -12.26 -6.09
N LEU A 103 1.09 -13.05 -6.10
CA LEU A 103 1.76 -13.57 -4.91
C LEU A 103 3.03 -12.79 -4.62
N GLY A 104 2.96 -11.75 -3.76
CA GLY A 104 4.12 -10.91 -3.49
C GLY A 104 3.83 -9.63 -2.73
N GLY A 105 4.80 -8.73 -2.69
CA GLY A 105 4.64 -7.38 -2.14
C GLY A 105 3.86 -6.44 -3.06
N GLY A 106 3.87 -5.13 -2.73
CA GLY A 106 3.13 -4.11 -3.49
C GLY A 106 3.51 -4.03 -4.98
N VAL A 107 4.78 -4.22 -5.31
CA VAL A 107 5.27 -4.24 -6.71
C VAL A 107 4.57 -5.33 -7.53
N VAL A 108 4.51 -6.55 -6.96
CA VAL A 108 3.84 -7.68 -7.60
C VAL A 108 2.33 -7.42 -7.71
N GLY A 109 1.71 -6.94 -6.63
CA GLY A 109 0.28 -6.64 -6.60
C GLY A 109 -0.13 -5.63 -7.66
N ASP A 110 0.62 -4.52 -7.77
CA ASP A 110 0.35 -3.46 -8.73
C ASP A 110 0.56 -3.91 -10.18
N LEU A 111 1.68 -4.57 -10.48
CA LEU A 111 2.00 -5.04 -11.82
C LEU A 111 1.03 -6.13 -12.28
N ALA A 112 0.78 -7.14 -11.44
CA ALA A 112 -0.14 -8.24 -11.77
C ALA A 112 -1.59 -7.76 -11.89
N GLY A 113 -2.02 -6.87 -10.99
CA GLY A 113 -3.34 -6.27 -11.04
C GLY A 113 -3.54 -5.45 -12.33
N PHE A 114 -2.56 -4.63 -12.72
CA PHE A 114 -2.62 -3.89 -13.97
C PHE A 114 -2.58 -4.81 -15.19
N ALA A 115 -1.76 -5.87 -15.15
CA ALA A 115 -1.73 -6.86 -16.22
C ALA A 115 -3.09 -7.58 -16.34
N ALA A 116 -3.72 -7.98 -15.24
CA ALA A 116 -5.05 -8.59 -15.24
C ALA A 116 -6.13 -7.61 -15.74
N ALA A 117 -6.07 -6.34 -15.35
CA ALA A 117 -7.02 -5.30 -15.79
C ALA A 117 -7.06 -5.11 -17.31
N THR A 118 -5.98 -5.39 -17.98
CA THR A 118 -5.81 -5.09 -19.41
C THR A 118 -5.81 -6.34 -20.30
N TYR A 119 -5.38 -7.51 -19.77
CA TYR A 119 -5.39 -8.76 -20.52
C TYR A 119 -6.82 -9.12 -20.93
N MET A 120 -7.05 -9.32 -22.22
CA MET A 120 -8.40 -9.55 -22.79
C MET A 120 -9.47 -8.52 -22.36
N ARG A 121 -9.09 -7.32 -21.98
CA ARG A 121 -9.90 -6.21 -21.43
C ARG A 121 -10.42 -6.46 -20.02
N GLY A 122 -9.70 -7.26 -19.24
CA GLY A 122 -9.97 -7.59 -17.86
C GLY A 122 -10.24 -9.07 -17.65
N ILE A 123 -9.45 -9.70 -16.77
CA ILE A 123 -9.65 -11.05 -16.25
C ILE A 123 -9.57 -11.00 -14.73
N ARG A 124 -10.06 -12.05 -14.07
CA ARG A 124 -10.07 -12.16 -12.62
C ARG A 124 -8.69 -12.02 -11.99
N CYS A 125 -8.62 -11.40 -10.80
CA CYS A 125 -7.37 -11.23 -10.05
C CYS A 125 -7.58 -11.48 -8.56
N VAL A 126 -6.74 -12.32 -7.97
CA VAL A 126 -6.65 -12.53 -6.52
C VAL A 126 -5.30 -12.02 -6.01
N GLN A 127 -5.32 -11.21 -4.97
CA GLN A 127 -4.12 -10.69 -4.32
C GLN A 127 -3.72 -11.59 -3.14
N VAL A 128 -2.45 -11.96 -3.06
CA VAL A 128 -1.85 -12.69 -1.93
C VAL A 128 -0.63 -11.89 -1.46
N PRO A 129 -0.84 -10.86 -0.63
CA PRO A 129 0.22 -9.96 -0.20
C PRO A 129 1.18 -10.67 0.77
N THR A 130 2.48 -10.46 0.59
CA THR A 130 3.55 -11.09 1.40
C THR A 130 4.43 -10.09 2.14
N SER A 131 4.16 -8.78 2.03
CA SER A 131 4.78 -7.74 2.85
C SER A 131 3.74 -7.03 3.69
N LEU A 132 4.14 -6.49 4.86
CA LEU A 132 3.20 -5.80 5.75
C LEU A 132 2.53 -4.61 5.05
N LEU A 133 3.29 -3.80 4.32
CA LEU A 133 2.75 -2.70 3.51
C LEU A 133 1.67 -3.18 2.54
N ALA A 134 1.88 -4.31 1.87
CA ALA A 134 0.89 -4.85 0.95
C ALA A 134 -0.33 -5.41 1.69
N CYS A 135 -0.16 -6.03 2.86
CA CYS A 135 -1.26 -6.54 3.68
C CYS A 135 -2.20 -5.42 4.16
N VAL A 136 -1.65 -4.29 4.60
CA VAL A 136 -2.45 -3.22 5.22
C VAL A 136 -2.86 -2.13 4.22
N ASP A 137 -2.17 -2.04 3.07
CA ASP A 137 -2.40 -0.94 2.13
C ASP A 137 -2.55 -1.40 0.69
N SER A 138 -1.50 -1.71 -0.07
CA SER A 138 -1.55 -1.76 -1.54
C SER A 138 -2.50 -2.82 -2.12
N SER A 139 -2.77 -3.95 -1.44
CA SER A 139 -3.68 -4.99 -1.91
C SER A 139 -5.16 -4.61 -1.90
N VAL A 140 -5.55 -3.51 -1.23
CA VAL A 140 -6.94 -3.08 -1.07
C VAL A 140 -7.18 -1.75 -1.77
N GLY A 141 -8.29 -1.65 -2.51
CA GLY A 141 -8.73 -0.39 -3.14
C GLY A 141 -8.34 -0.20 -4.59
N GLY A 142 -7.79 -1.24 -5.24
CA GLY A 142 -7.71 -1.40 -6.68
C GLY A 142 -6.78 -0.43 -7.43
N LYS A 143 -5.90 0.28 -6.77
CA LYS A 143 -4.85 1.05 -7.45
C LYS A 143 -3.83 0.05 -8.00
N THR A 144 -3.70 -0.04 -9.31
CA THR A 144 -2.73 -0.91 -10.00
C THR A 144 -1.99 -0.12 -11.05
N ALA A 145 -0.67 -0.26 -11.12
CA ALA A 145 0.14 0.57 -12.00
C ALA A 145 1.54 0.01 -12.26
N VAL A 146 2.19 0.62 -13.24
CA VAL A 146 3.63 0.52 -13.47
C VAL A 146 4.24 1.92 -13.61
N ASP A 147 5.55 1.98 -13.46
CA ASP A 147 6.32 3.20 -13.48
C ASP A 147 6.76 3.59 -14.89
N LEU A 148 7.01 4.89 -15.06
CA LEU A 148 7.71 5.45 -16.20
C LEU A 148 9.01 6.11 -15.73
N PRO A 149 9.97 6.41 -16.64
CA PRO A 149 11.14 7.20 -16.27
C PRO A 149 10.80 8.57 -15.66
N GLU A 150 9.62 9.11 -15.98
CA GLU A 150 9.12 10.40 -15.51
C GLU A 150 8.56 10.35 -14.10
N GLY A 151 8.20 9.16 -13.58
CA GLY A 151 7.66 9.01 -12.23
C GLY A 151 6.98 7.68 -11.96
N LYS A 152 6.77 7.41 -10.65
CA LYS A 152 6.11 6.19 -10.17
C LYS A 152 4.61 6.22 -10.47
N ASN A 153 4.04 5.04 -10.75
CA ASN A 153 2.60 4.77 -10.84
C ASN A 153 1.84 5.62 -11.88
N LEU A 154 2.51 6.08 -12.94
CA LEU A 154 1.89 6.96 -13.94
C LEU A 154 1.02 6.23 -14.96
N VAL A 155 1.25 4.94 -15.17
CA VAL A 155 0.48 4.11 -16.10
C VAL A 155 -0.21 3.00 -15.33
N GLY A 156 -1.54 3.03 -15.27
CA GLY A 156 -2.29 2.06 -14.47
C GLY A 156 -3.80 2.13 -14.65
N ALA A 157 -4.49 1.39 -13.80
CA ALA A 157 -5.94 1.34 -13.77
C ALA A 157 -6.46 1.24 -12.33
N PHE A 158 -7.66 1.74 -12.09
CA PHE A 158 -8.45 1.33 -10.92
C PHE A 158 -9.10 -0.01 -11.25
N PHE A 159 -8.55 -1.09 -10.68
CA PHE A 159 -9.01 -2.45 -10.91
C PHE A 159 -9.07 -3.19 -9.57
N GLN A 160 -10.30 -3.35 -9.05
CA GLN A 160 -10.51 -4.06 -7.78
C GLN A 160 -10.19 -5.54 -7.95
N PRO A 161 -9.53 -6.19 -6.98
CA PRO A 161 -9.34 -7.64 -6.99
C PRO A 161 -10.66 -8.36 -6.79
N ASP A 162 -10.74 -9.62 -7.17
CA ASP A 162 -11.91 -10.48 -6.90
C ASP A 162 -11.87 -11.09 -5.49
N ALA A 163 -10.67 -11.20 -4.89
CA ALA A 163 -10.44 -11.51 -3.49
C ALA A 163 -9.03 -11.06 -3.07
N VAL A 164 -8.83 -10.88 -1.77
CA VAL A 164 -7.51 -10.71 -1.15
C VAL A 164 -7.35 -11.78 -0.06
N LEU A 165 -6.27 -12.54 -0.12
CA LEU A 165 -5.93 -13.55 0.90
C LEU A 165 -4.67 -13.13 1.65
N ILE A 166 -4.82 -12.65 2.86
CA ILE A 166 -3.75 -12.21 3.75
C ILE A 166 -3.42 -13.32 4.73
N ASP A 167 -2.36 -14.06 4.44
CA ASP A 167 -1.77 -15.03 5.36
C ASP A 167 -0.67 -14.34 6.17
N THR A 168 -0.98 -13.96 7.41
CA THR A 168 -0.04 -13.22 8.25
C THR A 168 1.20 -14.03 8.65
N SER A 169 1.13 -15.37 8.55
CA SER A 169 2.30 -16.22 8.78
C SER A 169 3.42 -16.03 7.75
N LEU A 170 3.09 -15.54 6.54
CA LEU A 170 4.08 -15.25 5.50
C LEU A 170 5.03 -14.10 5.90
N LEU A 171 4.58 -13.22 6.79
CA LEU A 171 5.41 -12.11 7.30
C LEU A 171 6.60 -12.61 8.15
N ALA A 172 6.60 -13.86 8.60
CA ALA A 172 7.72 -14.41 9.35
C ALA A 172 9.02 -14.50 8.54
N THR A 173 8.94 -14.56 7.22
CA THR A 173 10.11 -14.58 6.31
C THR A 173 10.45 -13.20 5.74
N LEU A 174 9.61 -12.20 6.01
CA LEU A 174 9.87 -10.83 5.56
C LEU A 174 11.08 -10.27 6.30
N PRO A 175 12.11 -9.75 5.60
CA PRO A 175 13.22 -9.07 6.25
C PRO A 175 12.74 -7.94 7.16
N GLU A 176 13.36 -7.81 8.33
CA GLU A 176 12.96 -6.87 9.38
C GLU A 176 12.81 -5.42 8.87
N HIS A 177 13.71 -4.99 8.00
CA HIS A 177 13.65 -3.66 7.39
C HIS A 177 12.31 -3.42 6.65
N PHE A 178 11.83 -4.39 5.86
CA PHE A 178 10.55 -4.26 5.16
C PHE A 178 9.34 -4.43 6.08
N LEU A 179 9.50 -5.14 7.21
CA LEU A 179 8.47 -5.18 8.24
C LEU A 179 8.31 -3.79 8.87
N ILE A 180 9.43 -3.19 9.31
CA ILE A 180 9.44 -1.84 9.89
C ILE A 180 8.92 -0.82 8.88
N ASP A 181 9.31 -0.92 7.61
CA ASP A 181 8.78 -0.07 6.52
C ASP A 181 7.25 -0.10 6.49
N GLY A 182 6.65 -1.29 6.49
CA GLY A 182 5.18 -1.43 6.51
C GLY A 182 4.52 -0.85 7.77
N CYS A 183 5.24 -0.77 8.89
CA CYS A 183 4.73 -0.17 10.13
C CYS A 183 4.44 1.33 9.98
N GLY A 184 5.09 2.03 9.05
CA GLY A 184 4.76 3.43 8.73
C GLY A 184 3.30 3.60 8.33
N GLU A 185 2.77 2.71 7.48
CA GLU A 185 1.37 2.72 7.08
C GLU A 185 0.42 2.31 8.21
N VAL A 186 0.81 1.33 9.04
CA VAL A 186 0.02 0.93 10.22
C VAL A 186 -0.15 2.09 11.19
N LEU A 187 0.94 2.79 11.53
CA LEU A 187 0.89 3.99 12.39
C LEU A 187 0.03 5.09 11.78
N LYS A 188 0.10 5.29 10.47
CA LYS A 188 -0.73 6.27 9.76
C LYS A 188 -2.21 6.05 10.05
N TYR A 189 -2.72 4.81 9.95
CA TYR A 189 -4.13 4.52 10.23
C TYR A 189 -4.53 4.90 11.64
N GLY A 190 -3.70 4.60 12.64
CA GLY A 190 -3.93 5.01 14.02
C GLY A 190 -4.01 6.53 14.19
N VAL A 191 -3.09 7.25 13.55
CA VAL A 191 -3.04 8.72 13.64
C VAL A 191 -4.26 9.37 12.99
N ILE A 192 -4.70 8.89 11.83
CA ILE A 192 -5.71 9.60 11.04
C ILE A 192 -7.15 9.16 11.29
N PHE A 193 -7.39 7.94 11.80
CA PHE A 193 -8.74 7.36 11.87
C PHE A 193 -9.07 6.70 13.21
N ASP A 194 -8.08 6.22 13.99
CA ASP A 194 -8.38 5.33 15.12
C ASP A 194 -7.42 5.53 16.29
N LYS A 195 -7.85 6.33 17.26
CA LYS A 195 -7.06 6.61 18.46
C LYS A 195 -6.83 5.38 19.36
N GLU A 196 -7.73 4.39 19.30
CA GLU A 196 -7.61 3.16 20.09
C GLU A 196 -6.56 2.24 19.46
N LEU A 197 -6.55 2.13 18.13
CA LEU A 197 -5.49 1.49 17.39
C LEU A 197 -4.16 2.19 17.70
N PHE A 198 -4.08 3.53 17.62
CA PHE A 198 -2.85 4.25 17.94
C PHE A 198 -2.33 3.95 19.35
N ALA A 199 -3.22 3.93 20.36
CA ALA A 199 -2.84 3.62 21.73
C ALA A 199 -2.29 2.18 21.88
N GLN A 200 -2.84 1.21 21.15
CA GLN A 200 -2.29 -0.15 21.09
C GLN A 200 -0.88 -0.15 20.47
N LEU A 201 -0.71 0.57 19.34
CA LEU A 201 0.56 0.65 18.64
C LEU A 201 1.65 1.36 19.46
N GLU A 202 1.28 2.40 20.20
CA GLU A 202 2.18 3.11 21.12
C GLU A 202 2.69 2.19 22.26
N ALA A 203 1.91 1.19 22.64
CA ALA A 203 2.23 0.25 23.73
C ALA A 203 2.90 -1.05 23.26
N CYS A 204 3.08 -1.29 21.95
CA CYS A 204 3.64 -2.53 21.42
C CYS A 204 4.93 -2.32 20.61
N ALA A 205 5.64 -3.40 20.33
CA ALA A 205 6.80 -3.39 19.44
C ALA A 205 6.37 -3.59 17.96
N ALA A 206 7.21 -3.13 17.03
CA ALA A 206 6.97 -3.32 15.59
C ALA A 206 6.79 -4.80 15.20
N SER A 207 7.42 -5.74 15.91
CA SER A 207 7.27 -7.19 15.70
C SER A 207 5.84 -7.70 15.91
N ASP A 208 5.04 -6.98 16.72
CA ASP A 208 3.68 -7.39 17.06
C ASP A 208 2.68 -7.09 15.93
N MET A 209 3.14 -6.37 14.90
CA MET A 209 2.33 -6.04 13.71
C MET A 209 1.98 -7.23 12.82
N ARG A 210 2.45 -8.42 13.16
CA ARG A 210 2.04 -9.69 12.51
C ARG A 210 0.68 -10.20 12.99
N LEU A 211 0.10 -9.55 13.98
CA LEU A 211 -1.17 -9.97 14.56
C LEU A 211 -2.31 -9.76 13.55
N PRO A 212 -3.10 -10.80 13.23
CA PRO A 212 -4.22 -10.70 12.29
C PRO A 212 -5.21 -9.58 12.65
N ASP A 213 -5.45 -9.35 13.94
CA ASP A 213 -6.39 -8.32 14.42
C ASP A 213 -5.95 -6.90 14.04
N VAL A 214 -4.65 -6.58 14.17
CA VAL A 214 -4.11 -5.25 13.80
C VAL A 214 -4.18 -5.05 12.29
N ILE A 215 -3.78 -6.06 11.51
CA ILE A 215 -3.85 -6.03 10.05
C ILE A 215 -5.31 -5.93 9.61
N GLY A 216 -6.20 -6.74 10.19
CA GLY A 216 -7.63 -6.70 9.92
C GLY A 216 -8.22 -5.33 10.18
N ARG A 217 -7.84 -4.68 11.31
CA ARG A 217 -8.30 -3.32 11.63
C ARG A 217 -7.83 -2.28 10.61
N CYS A 218 -6.58 -2.34 10.17
CA CYS A 218 -6.08 -1.46 9.10
C CYS A 218 -6.86 -1.65 7.79
N VAL A 219 -7.16 -2.91 7.42
CA VAL A 219 -7.96 -3.24 6.23
C VAL A 219 -9.38 -2.70 6.36
N GLU A 220 -10.03 -2.81 7.53
CA GLU A 220 -11.35 -2.22 7.77
C GLU A 220 -11.35 -0.70 7.57
N LEU A 221 -10.39 0.00 8.18
CA LEU A 221 -10.27 1.45 8.04
C LEU A 221 -10.04 1.86 6.58
N LYS A 222 -9.20 1.13 5.86
CA LYS A 222 -8.99 1.37 4.43
C LYS A 222 -10.23 1.10 3.61
N ARG A 223 -10.91 -0.04 3.87
CA ARG A 223 -12.18 -0.38 3.23
C ARG A 223 -13.20 0.76 3.34
N ASP A 224 -13.38 1.31 4.54
CA ASP A 224 -14.37 2.36 4.78
C ASP A 224 -14.11 3.60 3.90
N VAL A 225 -12.84 3.96 3.75
CA VAL A 225 -12.43 5.08 2.89
C VAL A 225 -12.58 4.74 1.41
N VAL A 226 -12.22 3.52 0.99
CA VAL A 226 -12.36 3.06 -0.41
C VAL A 226 -13.81 2.99 -0.83
N VAL A 227 -14.70 2.47 0.04
CA VAL A 227 -16.14 2.40 -0.22
C VAL A 227 -16.76 3.79 -0.35
N ALA A 228 -16.31 4.74 0.49
CA ALA A 228 -16.79 6.12 0.43
C ALA A 228 -16.26 6.90 -0.80
N ASP A 229 -15.07 6.58 -1.27
CA ASP A 229 -14.40 7.33 -2.35
C ASP A 229 -13.41 6.44 -3.12
N GLU A 230 -13.92 5.63 -4.02
CA GLU A 230 -13.11 4.64 -4.76
C GLU A 230 -11.99 5.28 -5.60
N LYS A 231 -12.23 6.47 -6.18
CA LYS A 231 -11.33 7.12 -7.14
C LYS A 231 -10.47 8.24 -6.56
N GLU A 232 -10.46 8.39 -5.23
CA GLU A 232 -9.64 9.39 -4.52
C GLU A 232 -9.94 10.85 -4.93
N ALA A 233 -11.21 11.15 -5.16
CA ALA A 233 -11.65 12.50 -5.47
C ALA A 233 -11.95 13.36 -4.21
N GLY A 234 -12.10 12.74 -3.04
CA GLY A 234 -12.51 13.36 -1.78
C GLY A 234 -11.87 12.72 -0.54
N ALA A 235 -12.64 12.00 0.26
CA ALA A 235 -12.23 11.47 1.56
C ALA A 235 -11.02 10.52 1.50
N ARG A 236 -10.82 9.78 0.41
CA ARG A 236 -9.68 8.88 0.24
C ARG A 236 -8.33 9.63 0.22
N GLN A 237 -8.33 10.94 -0.06
CA GLN A 237 -7.13 11.77 0.05
C GLN A 237 -6.58 11.82 1.49
N LEU A 238 -7.38 11.54 2.52
CA LEU A 238 -6.93 11.46 3.93
C LEU A 238 -5.81 10.42 4.11
N LEU A 239 -5.79 9.36 3.30
CA LEU A 239 -4.71 8.36 3.30
C LEU A 239 -3.35 8.95 2.92
N ASN A 240 -3.31 10.15 2.35
CA ASN A 240 -2.07 10.86 2.02
C ASN A 240 -1.47 11.63 3.21
N PHE A 241 -1.90 11.40 4.45
CA PHE A 241 -1.23 11.93 5.63
C PHE A 241 0.24 11.51 5.66
N GLY A 242 1.14 12.46 5.83
CA GLY A 242 2.60 12.24 5.74
C GLY A 242 3.15 12.13 4.31
N HIS A 243 2.36 11.73 3.32
CA HIS A 243 2.85 11.43 1.97
C HIS A 243 3.38 12.65 1.22
N THR A 244 2.78 13.82 1.38
CA THR A 244 3.19 15.02 0.63
C THR A 244 4.66 15.38 0.90
N LEU A 245 5.09 15.34 2.16
CA LEU A 245 6.47 15.59 2.55
C LEU A 245 7.32 14.31 2.50
N GLY A 246 6.72 13.15 2.79
CA GLY A 246 7.39 11.85 2.71
C GLY A 246 7.88 11.53 1.29
N HIS A 247 7.05 11.69 0.26
CA HIS A 247 7.48 11.48 -1.13
C HIS A 247 8.61 12.43 -1.55
N ALA A 248 8.62 13.65 -1.01
CA ALA A 248 9.75 14.55 -1.23
C ALA A 248 11.05 13.99 -0.62
N VAL A 249 11.00 13.47 0.62
CA VAL A 249 12.13 12.81 1.29
C VAL A 249 12.58 11.54 0.53
N GLU A 250 11.63 10.68 0.14
CA GLU A 250 11.89 9.48 -0.66
C GLU A 250 12.63 9.82 -1.96
N LYS A 251 12.15 10.82 -2.70
CA LYS A 251 12.76 11.27 -3.95
C LYS A 251 14.15 11.87 -3.75
N LEU A 252 14.33 12.73 -2.74
CA LEU A 252 15.60 13.40 -2.45
C LEU A 252 16.67 12.40 -2.00
N SER A 253 16.27 11.31 -1.35
CA SER A 253 17.17 10.19 -1.02
C SER A 253 17.57 9.33 -2.21
N ASN A 254 17.12 9.64 -3.44
CA ASN A 254 17.23 8.76 -4.62
C ASN A 254 16.62 7.36 -4.34
N PHE A 255 15.50 7.31 -3.61
CA PHE A 255 14.77 6.08 -3.23
C PHE A 255 15.58 5.10 -2.37
N THR A 256 16.62 5.56 -1.69
CA THR A 256 17.34 4.77 -0.67
C THR A 256 16.56 4.70 0.66
N VAL A 257 15.78 5.73 0.97
CA VAL A 257 14.77 5.71 2.01
C VAL A 257 13.51 5.09 1.41
N THR A 258 13.06 3.97 1.98
CA THR A 258 11.88 3.27 1.48
C THR A 258 10.57 3.98 1.88
N HIS A 259 9.47 3.60 1.25
CA HIS A 259 8.19 4.31 1.30
C HIS A 259 7.67 4.54 2.72
N GLY A 260 7.60 3.51 3.55
CA GLY A 260 7.07 3.63 4.91
C GLY A 260 7.96 4.46 5.85
N PHE A 261 9.28 4.37 5.70
CA PHE A 261 10.21 5.25 6.42
C PHE A 261 10.01 6.71 6.01
N ALA A 262 9.86 6.97 4.72
CA ALA A 262 9.62 8.31 4.19
C ALA A 262 8.26 8.88 4.66
N VAL A 263 7.21 8.06 4.62
CA VAL A 263 5.87 8.45 5.11
C VAL A 263 5.91 8.74 6.62
N ALA A 264 6.61 7.93 7.42
CA ALA A 264 6.77 8.16 8.84
C ALA A 264 7.47 9.49 9.14
N CYS A 265 8.55 9.80 8.43
CA CYS A 265 9.21 11.11 8.49
C CYS A 265 8.21 12.23 8.13
N GLY A 266 7.48 12.07 7.03
CA GLY A 266 6.47 13.02 6.60
C GLY A 266 5.36 13.23 7.62
N MET A 267 4.93 12.19 8.35
CA MET A 267 3.96 12.32 9.45
C MET A 267 4.48 13.21 10.58
N VAL A 268 5.73 13.01 10.99
CA VAL A 268 6.36 13.84 12.04
C VAL A 268 6.50 15.28 11.57
N LEU A 269 6.95 15.51 10.34
CA LEU A 269 7.06 16.85 9.76
C LEU A 269 5.70 17.58 9.72
N VAL A 270 4.65 16.89 9.25
CA VAL A 270 3.29 17.45 9.23
C VAL A 270 2.78 17.71 10.64
N ALA A 271 3.06 16.83 11.62
CA ALA A 271 2.66 17.02 13.00
C ALA A 271 3.33 18.28 13.60
N LYS A 272 4.63 18.49 13.40
CA LYS A 272 5.35 19.71 13.84
C LYS A 272 4.76 20.97 13.25
N ALA A 273 4.56 21.02 11.93
CA ALA A 273 3.92 22.17 11.27
C ALA A 273 2.49 22.40 11.79
N SER A 274 1.74 21.35 12.10
CA SER A 274 0.39 21.43 12.66
C SER A 274 0.40 22.04 14.06
N VAL A 275 1.40 21.73 14.89
CA VAL A 275 1.58 22.37 16.21
C VAL A 275 1.86 23.86 16.07
N ALA A 276 2.79 24.25 15.20
CA ALA A 276 3.13 25.65 14.96
C ALA A 276 1.91 26.49 14.52
N ARG A 277 0.94 25.85 13.84
CA ARG A 277 -0.31 26.46 13.37
C ARG A 277 -1.49 26.31 14.34
N GLY A 278 -1.29 25.66 15.48
CA GLY A 278 -2.34 25.43 16.47
C GLY A 278 -3.41 24.44 15.99
N TRP A 279 -3.11 23.58 15.02
CA TRP A 279 -4.03 22.58 14.49
C TRP A 279 -3.97 21.25 15.24
N LEU A 280 -2.80 20.91 15.81
CA LEU A 280 -2.54 19.71 16.60
C LEU A 280 -1.95 20.12 17.95
N SER A 281 -2.26 19.37 19.03
CA SER A 281 -1.63 19.58 20.31
C SER A 281 -0.14 19.17 20.30
N ALA A 282 0.71 19.90 21.03
CA ALA A 282 2.12 19.50 21.18
C ALA A 282 2.26 18.10 21.82
N ALA A 283 1.32 17.73 22.69
CA ALA A 283 1.31 16.41 23.33
C ALA A 283 1.09 15.28 22.29
N ASP A 284 0.11 15.43 21.40
CA ASP A 284 -0.14 14.44 20.35
C ASP A 284 1.00 14.36 19.34
N ALA A 285 1.60 15.52 18.97
CA ALA A 285 2.76 15.52 18.07
C ALA A 285 3.96 14.79 18.70
N MET A 286 4.23 14.98 19.98
CA MET A 286 5.27 14.25 20.71
C MET A 286 4.99 12.74 20.77
N ARG A 287 3.74 12.33 20.95
CA ARG A 287 3.36 10.91 20.94
C ARG A 287 3.59 10.28 19.56
N ILE A 288 3.19 10.97 18.49
CA ILE A 288 3.43 10.50 17.11
C ILE A 288 4.95 10.34 16.88
N GLU A 289 5.74 11.37 17.18
CA GLU A 289 7.20 11.32 16.98
C GLU A 289 7.86 10.23 17.83
N SER A 290 7.51 10.12 19.12
CA SER A 290 8.10 9.11 20.02
C SER A 290 7.78 7.69 19.58
N THR A 291 6.55 7.43 19.07
CA THR A 291 6.17 6.12 18.55
C THR A 291 6.91 5.79 17.25
N VAL A 292 7.03 6.75 16.33
CA VAL A 292 7.84 6.61 15.11
C VAL A 292 9.28 6.22 15.45
N ARG A 293 9.92 6.92 16.42
CA ARG A 293 11.29 6.63 16.87
C ARG A 293 11.41 5.27 17.58
N ALA A 294 10.45 4.95 18.44
CA ALA A 294 10.44 3.68 19.18
C ALA A 294 10.36 2.46 18.25
N TRP A 295 9.73 2.62 17.10
CA TRP A 295 9.61 1.58 16.07
C TRP A 295 10.79 1.54 15.09
N GLY A 296 11.81 2.38 15.28
CA GLY A 296 12.97 2.45 14.39
C GLY A 296 12.70 3.07 13.04
N LEU A 297 11.57 3.74 12.88
CA LEU A 297 11.21 4.49 11.68
C LEU A 297 11.94 5.84 11.62
N LEU A 298 12.02 6.44 10.43
CA LEU A 298 12.65 7.74 10.24
C LEU A 298 11.75 8.85 10.79
N ALA A 299 12.24 9.64 11.74
CA ALA A 299 11.49 10.73 12.36
C ALA A 299 11.95 12.12 11.93
N GLU A 300 13.06 12.23 11.21
CA GLU A 300 13.66 13.50 10.78
C GLU A 300 14.40 13.36 9.47
N THR A 301 14.69 14.48 8.81
CA THR A 301 15.49 14.56 7.59
C THR A 301 16.49 15.70 7.72
N GLU A 302 17.65 15.56 7.10
CA GLU A 302 18.68 16.62 7.04
C GLU A 302 18.43 17.59 5.87
N GLU A 303 17.43 17.32 5.03
CA GLU A 303 17.15 18.13 3.86
C GLU A 303 16.59 19.50 4.25
N PRO A 304 17.10 20.60 3.65
CA PRO A 304 16.59 21.93 3.93
C PRO A 304 15.10 22.08 3.52
N ALA A 305 14.35 22.84 4.29
CA ALA A 305 12.93 23.11 4.03
C ALA A 305 12.65 23.57 2.59
N SER A 306 13.52 24.42 2.02
CA SER A 306 13.38 24.89 0.63
C SER A 306 13.51 23.75 -0.39
N VAL A 307 14.38 22.77 -0.14
CA VAL A 307 14.60 21.61 -1.02
C VAL A 307 13.40 20.66 -0.94
N ILE A 308 12.91 20.40 0.27
CA ILE A 308 11.68 19.59 0.49
C ILE A 308 10.48 20.25 -0.20
N TYR A 309 10.32 21.57 -0.08
CA TYR A 309 9.24 22.32 -0.73
C TYR A 309 9.27 22.14 -2.26
N GLU A 310 10.41 22.36 -2.90
CA GLU A 310 10.53 22.20 -4.37
C GLU A 310 10.27 20.75 -4.81
N ALA A 311 10.77 19.76 -4.06
CA ALA A 311 10.53 18.34 -4.36
C ALA A 311 9.04 17.97 -4.21
N ALA A 312 8.35 18.48 -3.18
CA ALA A 312 6.92 18.27 -2.96
C ALA A 312 6.06 18.91 -4.04
N LEU A 313 6.45 20.08 -4.57
CA LEU A 313 5.74 20.71 -5.69
C LEU A 313 5.87 19.93 -7.00
N ALA A 314 6.98 19.25 -7.20
CA ALA A 314 7.22 18.45 -8.42
C ALA A 314 6.44 17.13 -8.43
N ASP A 315 6.12 16.57 -7.25
CA ASP A 315 5.40 15.28 -7.10
C ASP A 315 3.89 15.41 -7.39
N LYS A 316 3.28 16.53 -7.05
CA LYS A 316 1.84 16.71 -7.22
C LYS A 316 1.52 17.50 -8.49
N LYS A 317 0.63 16.92 -9.31
CA LYS A 317 0.01 17.65 -10.42
C LYS A 317 -0.63 18.92 -9.87
N ARG A 318 -0.09 20.07 -10.26
CA ARG A 318 -0.59 21.38 -9.83
C ARG A 318 -2.06 21.53 -10.20
N HIS A 319 -2.93 21.59 -9.21
CA HIS A 319 -4.27 22.14 -9.39
C HIS A 319 -4.22 23.65 -9.12
N GLY A 320 -3.77 24.43 -10.10
CA GLY A 320 -3.72 25.89 -9.98
C GLY A 320 -2.68 26.42 -8.97
N SER A 321 -3.10 27.32 -8.08
CA SER A 321 -2.26 28.05 -7.12
C SER A 321 -2.31 27.51 -5.70
N THR A 322 -2.88 26.30 -5.48
CA THR A 322 -3.07 25.72 -4.15
C THR A 322 -2.54 24.29 -4.05
N MET A 323 -2.27 23.86 -2.81
CA MET A 323 -1.84 22.52 -2.44
C MET A 323 -2.75 21.98 -1.33
N ASN A 324 -3.25 20.76 -1.48
CA ASN A 324 -3.93 20.04 -0.42
C ASN A 324 -2.91 19.29 0.46
N VAL A 325 -3.00 19.50 1.76
CA VAL A 325 -2.20 18.79 2.76
C VAL A 325 -3.15 18.12 3.75
N VAL A 326 -2.91 16.86 4.05
CA VAL A 326 -3.65 16.18 5.11
C VAL A 326 -2.98 16.47 6.45
N VAL A 327 -3.76 16.88 7.43
CA VAL A 327 -3.28 17.20 8.78
C VAL A 327 -4.13 16.46 9.83
N ALA A 328 -3.53 16.09 10.95
CA ALA A 328 -4.28 15.59 12.11
C ALA A 328 -4.77 16.78 12.94
N SER A 329 -6.00 16.73 13.42
CA SER A 329 -6.54 17.67 14.41
C SER A 329 -6.38 17.15 15.85
N GLU A 330 -6.39 15.86 16.01
CA GLU A 330 -6.04 15.06 17.18
C GLU A 330 -5.71 13.64 16.70
N ILE A 331 -5.08 12.81 17.53
CA ILE A 331 -4.87 11.40 17.18
C ILE A 331 -6.21 10.71 16.99
N GLY A 332 -6.39 10.04 15.86
CA GLY A 332 -7.64 9.41 15.43
C GLY A 332 -8.54 10.29 14.56
N MET A 333 -8.15 11.55 14.31
CA MET A 333 -8.96 12.46 13.49
C MET A 333 -8.09 13.32 12.57
N SER A 334 -8.42 13.33 11.29
CA SER A 334 -7.69 14.07 10.26
C SER A 334 -8.62 14.85 9.35
N ARG A 335 -8.06 15.84 8.65
CA ARG A 335 -8.76 16.64 7.66
C ARG A 335 -7.81 17.10 6.55
N ILE A 336 -8.39 17.60 5.47
CA ILE A 336 -7.64 18.20 4.35
C ILE A 336 -7.62 19.71 4.54
N GLU A 337 -6.43 20.29 4.51
CA GLU A 337 -6.21 21.72 4.44
C GLU A 337 -5.76 22.13 3.05
N THR A 338 -6.42 23.13 2.46
CA THR A 338 -6.04 23.70 1.18
C THR A 338 -5.22 24.96 1.41
N LEU A 339 -3.94 24.93 1.08
CA LEU A 339 -2.99 26.02 1.30
C LEU A 339 -2.68 26.71 -0.03
N THR A 340 -2.47 28.03 -0.01
CA THR A 340 -1.80 28.70 -1.11
C THR A 340 -0.35 28.22 -1.20
N LEU A 341 0.34 28.41 -2.31
CA LEU A 341 1.75 28.01 -2.43
C LEU A 341 2.66 28.72 -1.44
N ASP A 342 2.34 29.99 -1.10
CA ASP A 342 3.09 30.73 -0.09
C ASP A 342 2.83 30.18 1.33
N ASP A 343 1.57 29.86 1.66
CA ASP A 343 1.21 29.21 2.92
C ASP A 343 1.80 27.81 3.02
N PHE A 344 1.86 27.05 1.90
CA PHE A 344 2.49 25.75 1.86
C PHE A 344 4.02 25.84 2.07
N ARG A 345 4.67 26.88 1.50
CA ARG A 345 6.09 27.14 1.77
C ARG A 345 6.35 27.41 3.25
N ALA A 346 5.51 28.26 3.87
CA ALA A 346 5.59 28.53 5.31
C ALA A 346 5.32 27.25 6.13
N PHE A 347 4.35 26.40 5.72
CA PHE A 347 4.04 25.12 6.35
C PHE A 347 5.25 24.17 6.32
N VAL A 348 5.94 24.06 5.19
CA VAL A 348 7.15 23.23 5.08
C VAL A 348 8.30 23.78 5.93
N HIS A 349 8.42 25.12 6.01
CA HIS A 349 9.39 25.74 6.93
C HIS A 349 9.09 25.38 8.38
N ASP A 350 7.83 25.53 8.83
CA ASP A 350 7.38 25.19 10.18
C ASP A 350 7.60 23.69 10.52
N ALA A 351 7.56 22.81 9.51
CA ALA A 351 7.79 21.38 9.64
C ALA A 351 9.25 21.02 9.92
N CYS A 352 10.20 21.85 9.47
CA CYS A 352 11.63 21.58 9.53
C CYS A 352 12.35 22.31 10.69
N VAL A 353 11.62 23.11 11.46
CA VAL A 353 12.12 23.79 12.66
C VAL A 353 11.68 23.03 13.91
#